data_45b0db1fc091cb59e8cc564e9c590183
#
_entry.id   45b0db1fc091cb59e8cc564e9c590183
#
_cell.length_a   1.000
_cell.length_b   1.000
_cell.length_c   1.000
_cell.angle_alpha   90.00
_cell.angle_beta   90.00
_cell.angle_gamma   90.00
#
_symmetry.space_group_name_H-M   'P 1'
#
loop_
_entity.id
_entity.type
_entity.pdbx_description
1 polymer ?
#
loop_
_entity_poly.entity_id
_entity_poly.type
_entity_poly.pdbx_seq_one_letter_code
_entity_poly.pdbx_strand_id
1 'polypeptide(L)'
;SVTAEKDRLRSGLGYARLILPIWGAFLNETIDDLTVQFEENGQVIVNELDKVVLSKGAWTTILFRYQQWQPEKDCFGPDMYVIRRYKKAGGEYRQQSKFNISSADQARKIVDALSSWIN
;
A
#
# COMPACT_ATOMS: atom_id res chain seq x y z
N SER A 1 3.33 -10.14 -0.74
CA SER A 1 3.34 -10.02 -1.38
C SER A 1 3.57 -9.89 -1.54
N VAL A 2 3.61 -9.42 -0.99
CA VAL A 2 3.75 -9.27 -1.62
C VAL A 2 3.85 -9.71 -1.61
N THR A 3 3.95 -9.90 -1.07
CA THR A 3 3.89 -10.21 -1.46
C THR A 3 3.74 -10.64 -1.65
N ALA A 4 4.17 -10.57 -1.18
CA ALA A 4 4.04 -10.87 -1.82
C ALA A 4 4.15 -10.94 -2.00
N GLU A 5 4.09 -10.96 -1.57
CA GLU A 5 4.08 -10.94 -2.18
C GLU A 5 4.39 -10.98 -2.36
N LYS A 6 4.83 -10.91 -1.90
CA LYS A 6 5.10 -10.88 -2.39
C LYS A 6 5.16 -11.61 -2.42
N ASP A 7 5.38 -11.86 -1.81
CA ASP A 7 5.35 -12.28 -2.22
C ASP A 7 5.18 -12.80 -2.62
N ARG A 8 5.39 -12.84 -2.55
CA ARG A 8 5.26 -13.01 -3.36
C ARG A 8 5.46 -12.94 -3.96
N LEU A 9 5.41 -13.07 -3.61
CA LEU A 9 5.45 -12.87 -4.42
C LEU A 9 5.79 -13.30 -4.58
N ARG A 10 5.99 -13.48 -4.39
CA ARG A 10 6.16 -13.66 -4.86
C ARG A 10 6.15 -14.01 -5.39
N SER A 11 6.32 -14.19 -5.19
CA SER A 11 6.32 -14.31 -6.00
C SER A 11 6.48 -14.45 -6.48
N GLY A 12 6.81 -14.97 -6.48
CA GLY A 12 6.87 -14.72 -7.37
C GLY A 12 7.25 -14.78 -7.71
N LEU A 13 7.12 -14.58 -7.84
CA LEU A 13 7.40 -14.34 -8.52
C LEU A 13 7.68 -14.48 -8.93
N GLY A 14 7.86 -14.47 -8.57
CA GLY A 14 7.87 -14.30 -9.25
C GLY A 14 8.36 -14.44 -9.36
N TYR A 15 8.66 -14.63 -9.55
CA TYR A 15 9.02 -14.54 -10.03
C TYR A 15 9.69 -14.34 -10.31
N ALA A 16 10.01 -14.27 -10.10
CA ALA A 16 10.50 -13.95 -10.43
C ALA A 16 11.18 -13.68 -10.57
N ARG A 17 11.76 -13.68 -10.78
CA ARG A 17 12.13 -13.27 -10.96
C ARG A 17 13.16 -12.91 -10.91
N LEU A 18 13.97 -12.83 -10.62
CA LEU A 18 14.82 -12.28 -10.40
C LEU A 18 15.95 -11.86 -10.57
N ILE A 19 16.63 -11.21 -10.43
CA ILE A 19 17.71 -10.68 -10.80
C ILE A 19 18.33 -9.60 -10.09
N LEU A 20 19.54 -9.51 -9.95
CA LEU A 20 20.07 -9.11 -8.89
C LEU A 20 20.48 -7.75 -8.73
N PRO A 21 21.16 -7.06 -9.56
CA PRO A 21 21.55 -5.69 -9.28
C PRO A 21 20.35 -4.82 -9.08
N ILE A 22 19.25 -5.21 -9.63
CA ILE A 22 18.06 -4.44 -9.41
C ILE A 22 17.32 -4.83 -8.17
N TRP A 23 17.88 -5.72 -7.40
CA TRP A 23 17.26 -6.09 -6.17
C TRP A 23 17.03 -4.92 -5.27
N GLY A 24 17.92 -3.95 -5.25
CA GLY A 24 17.78 -2.76 -4.47
C GLY A 24 16.49 -2.02 -4.78
N ALA A 25 16.01 -2.13 -6.02
CA ALA A 25 14.79 -1.46 -6.43
C ALA A 25 13.55 -2.04 -5.75
N PHE A 26 13.65 -3.24 -5.20
CA PHE A 26 12.53 -3.91 -4.53
C PHE A 26 12.60 -3.81 -3.01
N LEU A 27 13.63 -3.16 -2.48
CA LEU A 27 13.75 -2.98 -1.04
C LEU A 27 13.03 -1.70 -0.62
N ASN A 28 12.25 -1.81 0.44
CA ASN A 28 11.54 -0.65 0.97
C ASN A 28 12.43 0.06 1.98
N GLU A 29 13.49 0.69 1.47
CA GLU A 29 14.50 1.32 2.31
C GLU A 29 14.10 2.71 2.78
N THR A 30 13.22 3.37 2.03
CA THR A 30 12.78 4.71 2.39
C THR A 30 11.26 4.76 2.38
N ILE A 31 10.73 5.80 3.01
CA ILE A 31 9.28 6.00 3.04
C ILE A 31 8.74 6.22 1.63
N ASP A 32 9.55 6.81 0.74
CA ASP A 32 9.13 7.03 -0.65
C ASP A 32 8.91 5.72 -1.41
N ASP A 33 9.56 4.64 -1.00
CA ASP A 33 9.41 3.34 -1.63
C ASP A 33 8.11 2.64 -1.25
N LEU A 34 7.47 3.08 -0.17
CA LEU A 34 6.27 2.41 0.33
C LEU A 34 5.06 2.78 -0.51
N THR A 35 4.39 1.77 -1.04
CA THR A 35 3.30 1.98 -1.98
C THR A 35 2.31 0.83 -1.93
N VAL A 36 1.09 1.09 -2.35
CA VAL A 36 0.09 0.05 -2.59
C VAL A 36 0.02 -0.32 -4.08
N GLN A 37 0.80 0.39 -4.92
CA GLN A 37 0.80 0.13 -6.37
C GLN A 37 1.15 -1.32 -6.65
N PHE A 38 0.39 -1.96 -7.53
CA PHE A 38 0.62 -3.35 -7.86
C PHE A 38 0.25 -3.63 -9.31
N GLU A 39 1.16 -4.29 -10.02
CA GLU A 39 0.93 -4.70 -11.40
C GLU A 39 1.08 -6.20 -11.51
N GLU A 40 0.33 -6.78 -12.44
CA GLU A 40 0.40 -8.19 -12.71
C GLU A 40 0.22 -8.40 -14.21
N ASN A 41 1.17 -9.09 -14.83
CA ASN A 41 1.12 -9.38 -16.27
C ASN A 41 0.91 -8.14 -17.14
N GLY A 42 1.54 -7.02 -16.75
CA GLY A 42 1.44 -5.79 -17.51
C GLY A 42 0.19 -4.97 -17.23
N GLN A 43 -0.70 -5.48 -16.39
CA GLN A 43 -1.93 -4.78 -16.01
C GLN A 43 -1.77 -4.21 -14.61
N VAL A 44 -2.06 -2.93 -14.44
CA VAL A 44 -2.12 -2.32 -13.11
C VAL A 44 -3.37 -2.83 -12.41
N ILE A 45 -3.18 -3.54 -11.31
CA ILE A 45 -4.27 -4.12 -10.53
C ILE A 45 -4.68 -3.20 -9.40
N VAL A 46 -3.70 -2.59 -8.73
CA VAL A 46 -3.96 -1.59 -7.70
C VAL A 46 -3.22 -0.33 -8.12
N ASN A 47 -3.96 0.74 -8.28
CA ASN A 47 -3.40 2.02 -8.71
C ASN A 47 -3.41 3.02 -7.57
N GLU A 48 -2.24 3.35 -7.06
CA GLU A 48 -2.12 4.35 -6.00
C GLU A 48 -2.41 5.74 -6.55
N LEU A 49 -3.36 6.43 -5.93
CA LEU A 49 -3.74 7.77 -6.36
C LEU A 49 -3.09 8.85 -5.50
N ASP A 50 -2.93 8.58 -4.21
CA ASP A 50 -2.36 9.56 -3.29
C ASP A 50 -1.84 8.86 -2.06
N LYS A 51 -0.99 9.55 -1.32
CA LYS A 51 -0.30 8.99 -0.17
C LYS A 51 0.00 10.11 0.81
N VAL A 52 -0.40 9.92 2.06
CA VAL A 52 -0.14 10.88 3.13
C VAL A 52 0.56 10.17 4.27
N VAL A 53 1.75 10.63 4.61
CA VAL A 53 2.53 10.08 5.71
C VAL A 53 1.99 10.69 7.01
N LEU A 54 1.37 9.85 7.84
CA LEU A 54 0.77 10.32 9.09
C LEU A 54 1.80 10.42 10.21
N SER A 55 2.78 9.50 10.23
CA SER A 55 3.86 9.55 11.21
C SER A 55 5.08 8.85 10.63
N LYS A 56 6.26 9.25 11.11
CA LYS A 56 7.55 8.75 10.64
C LYS A 56 8.37 8.22 11.79
N GLY A 57 9.37 7.42 11.46
CA GLY A 57 10.29 6.89 12.43
C GLY A 57 10.52 5.41 12.22
N ALA A 58 10.98 4.71 13.27
CA ALA A 58 11.10 3.25 13.20
C ALA A 58 9.75 2.64 12.90
N TRP A 59 8.67 3.24 13.39
CA TRP A 59 7.30 2.94 13.01
C TRP A 59 6.80 4.07 12.11
N THR A 60 6.23 3.71 10.97
CA THR A 60 5.73 4.69 10.02
C THR A 60 4.29 4.31 9.65
N THR A 61 3.41 5.29 9.67
CA THR A 61 2.00 5.08 9.36
C THR A 61 1.64 5.93 8.15
N ILE A 62 1.04 5.30 7.15
CA ILE A 62 0.71 5.96 5.89
C ILE A 62 -0.74 5.70 5.52
N LEU A 63 -1.40 6.75 5.08
CA LEU A 63 -2.74 6.66 4.51
C LEU A 63 -2.61 6.70 3.00
N PHE A 64 -3.17 5.71 2.33
CA PHE A 64 -3.16 5.63 0.86
C PHE A 64 -4.57 5.76 0.32
N ARG A 65 -4.70 6.43 -0.83
CA ARG A 65 -5.92 6.43 -1.64
C ARG A 65 -5.59 5.70 -2.91
N TYR A 66 -6.42 4.75 -3.30
CA TYR A 66 -6.14 3.91 -4.46
C TYR A 66 -7.41 3.41 -5.11
N GLN A 67 -7.26 2.82 -6.29
CA GLN A 67 -8.34 2.15 -7.01
C GLN A 67 -7.90 0.75 -7.38
N GLN A 68 -8.86 -0.16 -7.48
CA GLN A 68 -8.61 -1.53 -7.89
C GLN A 68 -9.20 -1.79 -9.26
N TRP A 69 -8.46 -2.52 -10.07
CA TRP A 69 -8.93 -2.95 -11.38
C TRP A 69 -10.08 -3.94 -11.21
N GLN A 70 -11.14 -3.73 -11.98
CA GLN A 70 -12.30 -4.62 -11.96
C GLN A 70 -12.40 -5.32 -13.33
N PRO A 71 -11.87 -6.55 -13.45
CA PRO A 71 -11.82 -7.23 -14.75
C PRO A 71 -13.20 -7.39 -15.41
N GLU A 72 -14.23 -7.63 -14.62
CA GLU A 72 -15.57 -7.84 -15.15
C GLU A 72 -16.11 -6.57 -15.81
N LYS A 73 -15.67 -5.43 -15.38
CA LYS A 73 -16.14 -4.14 -15.90
C LYS A 73 -15.12 -3.45 -16.77
N ASP A 74 -13.94 -4.04 -16.88
CA ASP A 74 -12.83 -3.51 -17.69
C ASP A 74 -12.54 -2.05 -17.34
N CYS A 75 -12.53 -1.73 -16.05
CA CYS A 75 -12.24 -0.39 -15.55
C CYS A 75 -11.84 -0.44 -14.09
N PHE A 76 -11.30 0.66 -13.58
CA PHE A 76 -11.00 0.80 -12.17
C PHE A 76 -12.27 1.08 -11.40
N GLY A 77 -12.33 0.57 -10.17
CA GLY A 77 -13.43 0.82 -9.27
C GLY A 77 -13.33 2.18 -8.60
N PRO A 78 -14.19 2.43 -7.61
CA PRO A 78 -14.17 3.70 -6.90
C PRO A 78 -12.92 3.84 -6.04
N ASP A 79 -12.67 5.06 -5.58
CA ASP A 79 -11.55 5.34 -4.69
C ASP A 79 -11.71 4.54 -3.40
N MET A 80 -10.60 3.96 -2.96
CA MET A 80 -10.54 3.20 -1.72
C MET A 80 -9.42 3.76 -0.85
N TYR A 81 -9.51 3.47 0.45
CA TYR A 81 -8.59 4.04 1.42
C TYR A 81 -8.07 2.97 2.36
N VAL A 82 -6.77 3.02 2.66
CA VAL A 82 -6.17 2.08 3.60
C VAL A 82 -5.11 2.81 4.42
N ILE A 83 -5.05 2.45 5.71
CA ILE A 83 -3.98 2.92 6.59
C ILE A 83 -3.07 1.73 6.83
N ARG A 84 -1.78 1.90 6.54
CA ARG A 84 -0.78 0.86 6.75
C ARG A 84 0.26 1.32 7.75
N ARG A 85 0.67 0.41 8.62
CA ARG A 85 1.77 0.65 9.55
C ARG A 85 2.95 -0.22 9.14
N TYR A 86 4.12 0.40 9.14
CA TYR A 86 5.36 -0.27 8.78
C TYR A 86 6.36 -0.12 9.93
N LYS A 87 7.24 -1.10 10.06
CA LYS A 87 8.34 -1.03 11.01
C LYS A 87 9.64 -1.21 10.26
N LYS A 88 10.62 -0.36 10.53
CA LYS A 88 11.93 -0.47 9.92
C LYS A 88 12.76 -1.46 10.72
N ALA A 89 13.29 -2.46 10.04
CA ALA A 89 14.14 -3.48 10.63
C ALA A 89 15.13 -3.94 9.57
N GLY A 90 16.41 -4.02 9.94
CA GLY A 90 17.43 -4.44 8.98
C GLY A 90 17.56 -3.52 7.79
N GLY A 91 17.32 -2.22 7.98
CA GLY A 91 17.44 -1.24 6.91
C GLY A 91 16.26 -1.19 5.94
N GLU A 92 15.19 -1.88 6.26
CA GLU A 92 14.07 -2.04 5.36
C GLU A 92 12.75 -1.87 6.13
N TYR A 93 11.77 -1.19 5.50
CA TYR A 93 10.43 -1.07 6.08
C TYR A 93 9.60 -2.28 5.72
N ARG A 94 8.92 -2.86 6.70
CA ARG A 94 8.05 -4.02 6.51
C ARG A 94 6.68 -3.72 7.07
N GLN A 95 5.65 -4.06 6.30
CA GLN A 95 4.28 -3.84 6.74
C GLN A 95 3.97 -4.72 7.95
N GLN A 96 3.41 -4.11 8.99
CA GLN A 96 3.03 -4.82 10.22
C GLN A 96 1.53 -5.00 10.32
N SER A 97 0.77 -3.99 9.90
CA SER A 97 -0.67 -4.05 10.00
C SER A 97 -1.29 -3.08 9.00
N LYS A 98 -2.58 -3.27 8.76
CA LYS A 98 -3.34 -2.36 7.91
C LYS A 98 -4.78 -2.27 8.39
N PHE A 99 -5.41 -1.16 8.09
CA PHE A 99 -6.83 -0.97 8.32
C PHE A 99 -7.46 -0.43 7.04
N ASN A 100 -8.34 -1.22 6.44
CA ASN A 100 -9.05 -0.82 5.23
C ASN A 100 -10.29 -0.03 5.64
N ILE A 101 -10.39 1.20 5.15
CA ILE A 101 -11.59 2.00 5.36
C ILE A 101 -12.59 1.53 4.31
N SER A 102 -13.74 1.02 4.73
CA SER A 102 -14.65 0.28 3.86
C SER A 102 -15.35 1.13 2.79
N SER A 103 -15.45 2.44 3.01
CA SER A 103 -16.17 3.32 2.08
C SER A 103 -15.82 4.77 2.36
N ALA A 104 -16.17 5.65 1.44
CA ALA A 104 -16.06 7.08 1.66
C ALA A 104 -16.94 7.53 2.83
N ASP A 105 -18.07 6.86 3.01
CA ASP A 105 -18.96 7.17 4.11
C ASP A 105 -18.32 6.86 5.45
N GLN A 106 -17.68 5.70 5.58
CA GLN A 106 -16.95 5.38 6.80
C GLN A 106 -15.81 6.38 7.02
N ALA A 107 -15.11 6.77 5.95
CA ALA A 107 -14.05 7.75 6.05
C ALA A 107 -14.57 9.08 6.62
N ARG A 108 -15.72 9.55 6.14
CA ARG A 108 -16.32 10.78 6.66
C ARG A 108 -16.70 10.67 8.13
N LYS A 109 -17.20 9.51 8.55
CA LYS A 109 -17.53 9.29 9.95
C LYS A 109 -16.29 9.32 10.84
N ILE A 110 -15.18 8.79 10.35
CA ILE A 110 -13.91 8.87 11.07
C ILE A 110 -13.47 10.32 11.20
N VAL A 111 -13.56 11.08 10.12
CA VAL A 111 -13.21 12.51 10.13
C VAL A 111 -14.08 13.26 11.12
N ASP A 112 -15.38 13.04 11.08
CA ASP A 112 -16.32 13.73 11.95
C ASP A 112 -16.07 13.43 13.42
N ALA A 113 -15.85 12.15 13.73
CA ALA A 113 -15.58 11.73 15.11
C ALA A 113 -14.29 12.36 15.62
N LEU A 114 -13.22 12.27 14.85
CA LEU A 114 -11.93 12.82 15.25
C LEU A 114 -12.01 14.33 15.39
N SER A 115 -12.70 15.01 14.48
CA SER A 115 -12.85 16.45 14.54
C SER A 115 -13.60 16.87 15.80
N SER A 116 -14.61 16.11 16.19
CA SER A 116 -15.39 16.45 17.38
C SER A 116 -14.59 16.21 18.67
N TRP A 117 -13.72 15.23 18.68
CA TRP A 117 -12.93 14.89 19.86
C TRP A 117 -11.69 15.76 20.02
N ILE A 118 -11.03 16.10 18.92
CA ILE A 118 -9.74 16.79 18.97
C ILE A 118 -9.90 18.26 19.31
N ASN A 119 -10.98 18.88 18.88
CA ASN A 119 -11.24 20.27 19.23
C ASN A 119 -11.85 20.42 20.62
#